data_8aee7402405f45fecee6b83fee2d821b
#
_entry.id   8aee7402405f45fecee6b83fee2d821b
#
_cell.length_a   1.000
_cell.length_b   1.000
_cell.length_c   1.000
_cell.angle_alpha   90.00
_cell.angle_beta   90.00
_cell.angle_gamma   90.00
#
_symmetry.space_group_name_H-M   'P 1'
#
loop_
_entity.id
_entity.type
_entity.pdbx_description
1 polymer ?
#
loop_
_entity_poly.entity_id
_entity_poly.type
_entity_poly.pdbx_seq_one_letter_code
_entity_poly.pdbx_strand_id
1 'polypeptide(L)'
;VTAPLRLRGAALLDTATGESSRRDLGVRDGVVVDVADVGNAPEIDVSGLTGLFGLWDCHTHPGGLMYDPAGTGYTEGAPARIVRAGNNLLQAAGMGVTGIRAVDEPDEIDLAWGAAFAAGAPPGPRVLGAGRGIRTTGGHGTAWPRTYTRLDNEIVVDGPAALARAVRGQVERGAQWIKIMLTGGLYSEHETVDGVQFTDAELRTVM
;
A
#
# COMPACT_ATOMS: atom_id res chain seq x y z
N VAL A 1 -11.33 -4.48 -22.15
CA VAL A 1 -11.32 -5.92 -22.52
C VAL A 1 -9.93 -6.21 -23.05
N THR A 2 -9.15 -7.03 -22.34
CA THR A 2 -7.84 -7.50 -22.80
C THR A 2 -8.03 -8.70 -23.71
N ALA A 3 -7.31 -8.76 -24.84
CA ALA A 3 -7.37 -9.90 -25.75
C ALA A 3 -6.98 -11.19 -24.99
N PRO A 4 -7.63 -12.32 -25.26
CA PRO A 4 -7.27 -13.58 -24.64
C PRO A 4 -5.84 -14.01 -25.04
N LEU A 5 -5.16 -14.72 -24.12
CA LEU A 5 -3.76 -15.11 -24.26
C LEU A 5 -3.56 -16.52 -23.72
N ARG A 6 -2.64 -17.28 -24.33
CA ARG A 6 -2.14 -18.56 -23.81
C ARG A 6 -0.72 -18.38 -23.27
N LEU A 7 -0.46 -18.95 -22.10
CA LEU A 7 0.89 -19.07 -21.53
C LEU A 7 1.27 -20.55 -21.54
N ARG A 8 2.28 -20.92 -22.32
CA ARG A 8 2.70 -22.30 -22.51
C ARG A 8 3.86 -22.68 -21.60
N GLY A 9 3.71 -23.80 -20.89
CA GLY A 9 4.80 -24.42 -20.11
C GLY A 9 5.16 -23.73 -18.82
N ALA A 10 4.27 -22.94 -18.22
CA ALA A 10 4.51 -22.30 -16.93
C ALA A 10 4.78 -23.33 -15.82
N ALA A 11 5.85 -23.14 -15.05
CA ALA A 11 6.08 -23.84 -13.79
C ALA A 11 5.38 -23.06 -12.65
N LEU A 12 4.17 -23.46 -12.26
CA LEU A 12 3.41 -22.77 -11.23
C LEU A 12 3.84 -23.22 -9.84
N LEU A 13 4.23 -22.28 -9.01
CA LEU A 13 4.57 -22.51 -7.62
C LEU A 13 3.33 -22.43 -6.74
N ASP A 14 3.04 -23.52 -6.02
CA ASP A 14 2.12 -23.48 -4.89
C ASP A 14 2.87 -22.92 -3.67
N THR A 15 2.52 -21.71 -3.27
CA THR A 15 3.21 -21.02 -2.15
C THR A 15 2.86 -21.62 -0.78
N ALA A 16 1.81 -22.45 -0.68
CA ALA A 16 1.46 -23.12 0.57
C ALA A 16 2.28 -24.40 0.79
N THR A 17 2.56 -25.14 -0.28
CA THR A 17 3.29 -26.42 -0.19
C THR A 17 4.74 -26.32 -0.63
N GLY A 18 5.10 -25.28 -1.41
CA GLY A 18 6.40 -25.15 -2.05
C GLY A 18 6.59 -26.05 -3.29
N GLU A 19 5.55 -26.77 -3.68
CA GLU A 19 5.59 -27.63 -4.86
C GLU A 19 5.39 -26.82 -6.16
N SER A 20 5.98 -27.26 -7.24
CA SER A 20 5.74 -26.66 -8.56
C SER A 20 5.19 -27.67 -9.54
N SER A 21 4.24 -27.26 -10.36
CA SER A 21 3.68 -28.06 -11.43
C SER A 21 3.73 -27.32 -12.76
N ARG A 22 4.10 -28.02 -13.85
CA ARG A 22 4.07 -27.44 -15.20
C ARG A 22 2.69 -27.60 -15.81
N ARG A 23 2.18 -26.49 -16.35
CA ARG A 23 0.93 -26.49 -17.14
C ARG A 23 0.82 -25.25 -18.00
N ASP A 24 -0.02 -25.34 -19.01
CA ASP A 24 -0.43 -24.20 -19.80
C ASP A 24 -1.56 -23.46 -19.08
N LEU A 25 -1.63 -22.16 -19.26
CA LEU A 25 -2.67 -21.31 -18.71
C LEU A 25 -3.33 -20.48 -19.81
N GLY A 26 -4.63 -20.24 -19.66
CA GLY A 26 -5.35 -19.21 -20.39
C GLY A 26 -5.43 -17.92 -19.56
N VAL A 27 -5.43 -16.77 -20.23
CA VAL A 27 -5.79 -15.49 -19.64
C VAL A 27 -6.91 -14.89 -20.49
N ARG A 28 -8.01 -14.52 -19.87
CA ARG A 28 -9.15 -13.85 -20.52
C ARG A 28 -9.74 -12.81 -19.57
N ASP A 29 -9.92 -11.60 -20.07
CA ASP A 29 -10.49 -10.46 -19.30
C ASP A 29 -9.78 -10.20 -17.96
N GLY A 30 -8.44 -10.37 -17.94
CA GLY A 30 -7.63 -10.16 -16.75
C GLY A 30 -7.69 -11.29 -15.72
N VAL A 31 -8.33 -12.42 -16.05
CA VAL A 31 -8.48 -13.59 -15.18
C VAL A 31 -7.73 -14.78 -15.76
N VAL A 32 -7.04 -15.54 -14.92
CA VAL A 32 -6.46 -16.83 -15.28
C VAL A 32 -7.58 -17.86 -15.40
N VAL A 33 -7.67 -18.53 -16.55
CA VAL A 33 -8.69 -19.52 -16.87
C VAL A 33 -8.01 -20.80 -17.39
N ASP A 34 -8.79 -21.85 -17.62
CA ASP A 34 -8.28 -23.04 -18.30
C ASP A 34 -7.83 -22.68 -19.71
N VAL A 35 -6.76 -23.31 -20.18
CA VAL A 35 -6.23 -23.07 -21.52
C VAL A 35 -7.26 -23.40 -22.63
N ALA A 36 -8.16 -24.33 -22.37
CA ALA A 36 -9.25 -24.68 -23.29
C ALA A 36 -10.23 -23.51 -23.50
N ASP A 37 -10.40 -22.64 -22.50
CA ASP A 37 -11.33 -21.51 -22.57
C ASP A 37 -10.86 -20.37 -23.48
N VAL A 38 -9.59 -20.33 -23.85
CA VAL A 38 -9.02 -19.30 -24.72
C VAL A 38 -8.78 -19.77 -26.17
N GLY A 39 -9.06 -21.04 -26.46
CA GLY A 39 -9.00 -21.60 -27.83
C GLY A 39 -7.68 -21.32 -28.53
N ASN A 40 -7.74 -20.73 -29.74
CA ASN A 40 -6.59 -20.37 -30.56
C ASN A 40 -6.03 -18.96 -30.27
N ALA A 41 -6.12 -18.49 -29.04
CA ALA A 41 -5.54 -17.21 -28.67
C ALA A 41 -4.01 -17.17 -28.89
N PRO A 42 -3.41 -15.98 -29.09
CA PRO A 42 -1.97 -15.85 -29.19
C PRO A 42 -1.25 -16.53 -28.01
N GLU A 43 -0.12 -17.19 -28.31
CA GLU A 43 0.64 -17.95 -27.33
C GLU A 43 1.96 -17.26 -26.99
N ILE A 44 2.31 -17.26 -25.72
CA ILE A 44 3.64 -16.87 -25.21
C ILE A 44 4.25 -18.10 -24.55
N ASP A 45 5.45 -18.50 -25.03
CA ASP A 45 6.25 -19.52 -24.36
C ASP A 45 6.88 -18.98 -23.10
N VAL A 46 6.47 -19.52 -21.97
CA VAL A 46 7.00 -19.22 -20.64
C VAL A 46 7.65 -20.45 -20.01
N SER A 47 8.00 -21.45 -20.85
CA SER A 47 8.74 -22.63 -20.40
C SER A 47 10.12 -22.23 -19.90
N GLY A 48 10.43 -22.46 -18.65
CA GLY A 48 11.66 -21.98 -18.00
C GLY A 48 11.42 -20.82 -17.04
N LEU A 49 10.22 -20.25 -17.01
CA LEU A 49 9.81 -19.29 -16.00
C LEU A 49 8.97 -19.95 -14.91
N THR A 50 9.06 -19.39 -13.72
CA THR A 50 8.20 -19.79 -12.60
C THR A 50 7.07 -18.77 -12.45
N GLY A 51 5.84 -19.27 -12.52
CA GLY A 51 4.65 -18.47 -12.26
C GLY A 51 4.30 -18.51 -10.77
N LEU A 52 4.03 -17.35 -10.19
CA LEU A 52 3.51 -17.22 -8.84
C LEU A 52 2.38 -16.18 -8.82
N PHE A 53 1.62 -16.19 -7.74
CA PHE A 53 0.71 -15.08 -7.47
C PHE A 53 1.51 -13.77 -7.35
N GLY A 54 0.91 -12.68 -7.78
CA GLY A 54 1.51 -11.36 -7.62
C GLY A 54 1.81 -11.06 -6.15
N LEU A 55 2.96 -10.45 -5.90
CA LEU A 55 3.40 -10.11 -4.55
C LEU A 55 2.52 -9.01 -3.94
N TRP A 56 2.36 -9.08 -2.62
CA TRP A 56 1.72 -8.03 -1.83
C TRP A 56 2.73 -7.39 -0.89
N ASP A 57 2.85 -6.07 -0.95
CA ASP A 57 3.51 -5.31 0.10
C ASP A 57 2.46 -4.76 1.06
N CYS A 58 2.48 -5.25 2.28
CA CYS A 58 1.46 -4.96 3.28
C CYS A 58 1.81 -3.78 4.21
N HIS A 59 2.93 -3.10 3.99
CA HIS A 59 3.32 -1.93 4.78
C HIS A 59 4.17 -0.97 3.94
N THR A 60 3.52 -0.09 3.19
CA THR A 60 4.19 0.85 2.30
C THR A 60 3.79 2.29 2.57
N HIS A 61 4.71 3.18 2.19
CA HIS A 61 4.52 4.62 2.11
C HIS A 61 4.84 5.06 0.67
N PRO A 62 3.89 5.00 -0.27
CA PRO A 62 4.14 5.28 -1.69
C PRO A 62 4.81 6.62 -1.97
N GLY A 63 4.44 7.66 -1.22
CA GLY A 63 5.07 8.98 -1.30
C GLY A 63 6.42 9.09 -0.59
N GLY A 64 6.88 8.03 0.08
CA GLY A 64 8.12 8.03 0.85
C GLY A 64 9.39 8.11 0.00
N LEU A 65 10.47 8.50 0.64
CA LEU A 65 11.82 8.48 0.11
C LEU A 65 12.62 7.39 0.81
N MET A 66 13.26 6.51 0.04
CA MET A 66 14.14 5.46 0.61
C MET A 66 15.37 6.05 1.29
N TYR A 67 15.87 7.18 0.78
CA TYR A 67 17.04 7.86 1.31
C TYR A 67 16.87 9.36 1.10
N ASP A 68 16.83 10.12 2.17
CA ASP A 68 16.57 11.57 2.15
C ASP A 68 17.56 12.35 3.03
N PRO A 69 18.86 12.36 2.69
CA PRO A 69 19.87 13.06 3.48
C PRO A 69 19.69 14.59 3.48
N ALA A 70 18.95 15.12 2.51
CA ALA A 70 18.69 16.55 2.38
C ALA A 70 17.40 17.01 3.08
N GLY A 71 16.61 16.08 3.62
CA GLY A 71 15.32 16.40 4.21
C GLY A 71 14.27 16.88 3.21
N THR A 72 14.38 16.42 1.96
CA THR A 72 13.49 16.82 0.86
C THR A 72 12.03 16.50 1.17
N GLY A 73 11.78 15.36 1.80
CA GLY A 73 10.43 14.94 2.21
C GLY A 73 9.74 15.91 3.17
N TYR A 74 10.50 16.77 3.86
CA TYR A 74 9.97 17.79 4.75
C TYR A 74 9.69 19.13 4.06
N THR A 75 10.30 19.38 2.92
CA THR A 75 10.27 20.70 2.25
C THR A 75 9.51 20.70 0.93
N GLU A 76 9.28 19.53 0.35
CA GLU A 76 8.55 19.43 -0.92
C GLU A 76 7.03 19.60 -0.75
N GLY A 77 6.40 20.14 -1.80
CA GLY A 77 4.95 20.25 -1.85
C GLY A 77 4.25 18.97 -2.30
N ALA A 78 2.93 18.90 -2.03
CA ALA A 78 2.09 17.76 -2.42
C ALA A 78 2.24 17.32 -3.89
N PRO A 79 2.33 18.21 -4.91
CA PRO A 79 2.48 17.79 -6.30
C PRO A 79 3.72 16.91 -6.54
N ALA A 80 4.85 17.23 -5.94
CA ALA A 80 6.09 16.44 -6.09
C ALA A 80 5.93 15.05 -5.45
N ARG A 81 5.32 14.98 -4.26
CA ARG A 81 4.99 13.71 -3.58
C ARG A 81 4.04 12.84 -4.39
N ILE A 82 3.00 13.43 -4.96
CA ILE A 82 2.03 12.70 -5.79
C ILE A 82 2.70 12.05 -6.99
N VAL A 83 3.56 12.78 -7.70
CA VAL A 83 4.32 12.27 -8.85
C VAL A 83 5.27 11.14 -8.42
N ARG A 84 6.00 11.34 -7.33
CA ARG A 84 6.90 10.31 -6.79
C ARG A 84 6.15 9.06 -6.38
N ALA A 85 5.02 9.20 -5.68
CA ALA A 85 4.19 8.06 -5.30
C ALA A 85 3.75 7.22 -6.51
N GLY A 86 3.29 7.87 -7.57
CA GLY A 86 2.95 7.19 -8.83
C GLY A 86 4.12 6.43 -9.42
N ASN A 87 5.30 7.05 -9.48
CA ASN A 87 6.51 6.39 -9.97
C ASN A 87 6.89 5.18 -9.12
N ASN A 88 6.87 5.30 -7.79
CA ASN A 88 7.19 4.20 -6.88
C ASN A 88 6.21 3.03 -7.04
N LEU A 89 4.91 3.32 -7.14
CA LEU A 89 3.87 2.31 -7.34
C LEU A 89 4.03 1.58 -8.68
N LEU A 90 4.33 2.30 -9.76
CA LEU A 90 4.55 1.70 -11.07
C LEU A 90 5.85 0.87 -11.11
N GLN A 91 6.92 1.32 -10.44
CA GLN A 91 8.13 0.53 -10.29
C GLN A 91 7.88 -0.76 -9.52
N ALA A 92 7.16 -0.68 -8.40
CA ALA A 92 6.78 -1.86 -7.61
C ALA A 92 6.00 -2.88 -8.45
N ALA A 93 5.03 -2.41 -9.27
CA ALA A 93 4.31 -3.27 -10.21
C ALA A 93 5.23 -3.95 -11.22
N GLY A 94 6.20 -3.21 -11.77
CA GLY A 94 7.22 -3.74 -12.68
C GLY A 94 8.13 -4.80 -12.04
N MET A 95 8.23 -4.83 -10.72
CA MET A 95 8.97 -5.84 -9.95
C MET A 95 8.09 -7.00 -9.46
N GLY A 96 6.82 -7.05 -9.90
CA GLY A 96 5.89 -8.13 -9.54
C GLY A 96 5.04 -7.88 -8.30
N VAL A 97 5.12 -6.69 -7.69
CA VAL A 97 4.22 -6.29 -6.59
C VAL A 97 2.90 -5.83 -7.20
N THR A 98 1.89 -6.68 -7.15
CA THR A 98 0.57 -6.43 -7.75
C THR A 98 -0.46 -5.91 -6.77
N GLY A 99 -0.16 -5.98 -5.48
CA GLY A 99 -1.01 -5.45 -4.41
C GLY A 99 -0.20 -4.71 -3.36
N ILE A 100 -0.74 -3.61 -2.87
CA ILE A 100 -0.11 -2.72 -1.91
C ILE A 100 -1.12 -2.31 -0.85
N ARG A 101 -0.73 -2.40 0.40
CA ARG A 101 -1.42 -1.76 1.51
C ARG A 101 -0.61 -0.56 1.97
N ALA A 102 -1.07 0.62 1.59
CA ALA A 102 -0.49 1.87 2.07
C ALA A 102 -0.95 2.17 3.50
N VAL A 103 -0.04 2.68 4.34
CA VAL A 103 -0.26 2.83 5.78
C VAL A 103 0.25 4.17 6.30
N ASP A 104 -0.38 5.21 5.98
CA ASP A 104 -0.03 6.59 6.34
C ASP A 104 0.56 7.38 5.17
N GLU A 105 -0.33 7.97 4.39
CA GLU A 105 0.02 8.88 3.31
C GLU A 105 -0.62 10.25 3.55
N PRO A 106 0.16 11.33 3.51
CA PRO A 106 -0.39 12.67 3.54
C PRO A 106 -1.17 12.97 2.26
N ASP A 107 -2.06 13.93 2.33
CA ASP A 107 -2.80 14.44 1.18
C ASP A 107 -3.64 13.36 0.46
N GLU A 108 -3.92 12.22 1.12
CA GLU A 108 -4.71 11.10 0.57
C GLU A 108 -4.16 10.55 -0.77
N ILE A 109 -2.83 10.61 -0.93
CA ILE A 109 -2.13 10.22 -2.16
C ILE A 109 -2.37 8.75 -2.52
N ASP A 110 -2.39 7.88 -1.51
CA ASP A 110 -2.67 6.45 -1.66
C ASP A 110 -4.10 6.19 -2.16
N LEU A 111 -5.07 6.92 -1.63
CA LEU A 111 -6.48 6.82 -2.05
C LEU A 111 -6.65 7.29 -3.50
N ALA A 112 -6.00 8.41 -3.85
CA ALA A 112 -6.05 8.96 -5.20
C ALA A 112 -5.43 7.99 -6.24
N TRP A 113 -4.26 7.43 -5.96
CA TRP A 113 -3.62 6.46 -6.86
C TRP A 113 -4.38 5.13 -6.90
N GLY A 114 -4.94 4.67 -5.77
CA GLY A 114 -5.80 3.50 -5.73
C GLY A 114 -7.01 3.65 -6.66
N ALA A 115 -7.67 4.81 -6.63
CA ALA A 115 -8.79 5.11 -7.51
C ALA A 115 -8.37 5.20 -8.99
N ALA A 116 -7.24 5.83 -9.30
CA ALA A 116 -6.71 5.94 -10.66
C ALA A 116 -6.39 4.57 -11.26
N PHE A 117 -5.71 3.70 -10.53
CA PHE A 117 -5.40 2.34 -10.99
C PHE A 117 -6.65 1.47 -11.13
N ALA A 118 -7.61 1.60 -10.21
CA ALA A 118 -8.90 0.89 -10.32
C ALA A 118 -9.68 1.31 -11.57
N ALA A 119 -9.55 2.57 -11.99
CA ALA A 119 -10.10 3.07 -13.25
C ALA A 119 -9.29 2.66 -14.49
N GLY A 120 -8.13 2.02 -14.32
CA GLY A 120 -7.27 1.54 -15.41
C GLY A 120 -6.45 2.63 -16.11
N ALA A 121 -6.27 3.79 -15.50
CA ALA A 121 -5.58 4.91 -16.13
C ALA A 121 -4.60 5.63 -15.17
N PRO A 122 -3.33 5.24 -15.13
CA PRO A 122 -2.65 4.16 -15.87
C PRO A 122 -2.91 2.77 -15.26
N PRO A 123 -2.54 1.67 -15.94
CA PRO A 123 -2.53 0.35 -15.31
C PRO A 123 -1.45 0.31 -14.20
N GLY A 124 -1.79 -0.24 -13.05
CA GLY A 124 -0.90 -0.29 -11.90
C GLY A 124 -1.33 -1.33 -10.87
N PRO A 125 -0.68 -1.40 -9.71
CA PRO A 125 -1.02 -2.35 -8.67
C PRO A 125 -2.37 -2.02 -8.03
N ARG A 126 -2.98 -3.00 -7.40
CA ARG A 126 -4.11 -2.75 -6.51
C ARG A 126 -3.61 -2.05 -5.24
N VAL A 127 -4.06 -0.85 -4.98
CA VAL A 127 -3.70 -0.11 -3.76
C VAL A 127 -4.89 -0.08 -2.80
N LEU A 128 -4.66 -0.57 -1.59
CA LEU A 128 -5.56 -0.45 -0.45
C LEU A 128 -5.02 0.64 0.46
N GLY A 129 -5.67 1.80 0.43
CA GLY A 129 -5.17 2.99 1.12
C GLY A 129 -5.76 3.16 2.52
N ALA A 130 -4.97 3.70 3.44
CA ALA A 130 -5.37 4.12 4.76
C ALA A 130 -5.61 5.62 4.88
N GLY A 131 -5.12 6.40 3.89
CA GLY A 131 -4.99 7.83 4.05
C GLY A 131 -4.01 8.18 5.16
N ARG A 132 -4.31 9.21 5.95
CA ARG A 132 -3.45 9.68 7.03
C ARG A 132 -3.51 8.76 8.25
N GLY A 133 -2.36 8.43 8.81
CA GLY A 133 -2.25 7.69 10.05
C GLY A 133 -2.78 8.49 11.26
N ILE A 134 -3.20 7.80 12.29
CA ILE A 134 -3.73 8.38 13.52
C ILE A 134 -2.76 8.10 14.66
N ARG A 135 -2.42 9.13 15.42
CA ARG A 135 -1.55 9.06 16.60
C ARG A 135 -2.09 9.88 17.76
N THR A 136 -1.58 9.63 18.94
CA THR A 136 -1.84 10.44 20.13
C THR A 136 -0.92 11.68 20.18
N THR A 137 -1.24 12.64 21.02
CA THR A 137 -0.34 13.76 21.32
C THR A 137 1.00 13.21 21.84
N GLY A 138 2.10 13.64 21.22
CA GLY A 138 3.45 13.17 21.54
C GLY A 138 3.75 11.73 21.15
N GLY A 139 2.84 11.06 20.40
CA GLY A 139 3.02 9.71 19.91
C GLY A 139 3.97 9.60 18.70
N HIS A 140 4.11 8.36 18.21
CA HIS A 140 4.98 8.05 17.06
C HIS A 140 4.68 8.95 15.86
N GLY A 141 5.73 9.43 15.20
CA GLY A 141 5.62 10.41 14.12
C GLY A 141 5.66 11.87 14.59
N THR A 142 5.74 12.14 15.90
CA THR A 142 5.95 13.50 16.39
C THR A 142 7.28 14.04 15.89
N ALA A 143 7.25 15.17 15.16
CA ALA A 143 8.44 15.79 14.61
C ALA A 143 9.41 16.23 15.71
N TRP A 144 10.71 16.03 15.45
CA TRP A 144 11.78 16.48 16.33
C TRP A 144 12.85 17.24 15.53
N PRO A 145 13.38 18.37 16.00
CA PRO A 145 12.97 19.10 17.22
C PRO A 145 11.56 19.69 17.12
N ARG A 146 10.90 19.93 18.25
CA ARG A 146 9.52 20.46 18.31
C ARG A 146 9.31 21.81 17.64
N THR A 147 10.39 22.53 17.36
CA THR A 147 10.37 23.77 16.57
C THR A 147 10.11 23.53 15.09
N TYR A 148 10.20 22.28 14.67
CA TYR A 148 9.93 21.86 13.30
C TYR A 148 8.44 21.49 13.19
N THR A 149 7.66 22.37 12.59
CA THR A 149 6.25 22.07 12.30
C THR A 149 6.21 21.28 10.98
N ARG A 150 6.13 19.96 11.11
CA ARG A 150 5.84 19.13 9.97
C ARG A 150 4.40 19.37 9.53
N LEU A 151 4.20 19.55 8.24
CA LEU A 151 2.86 19.61 7.65
C LEU A 151 2.09 18.35 8.08
N ASP A 152 0.82 18.50 8.37
CA ASP A 152 -0.15 17.53 8.88
C ASP A 152 -0.16 16.19 8.13
N ASN A 153 0.88 15.38 8.31
CA ASN A 153 0.90 14.03 7.72
C ASN A 153 -0.02 13.09 8.49
N GLU A 154 -0.03 13.21 9.82
CA GLU A 154 -0.84 12.36 10.69
C GLU A 154 -2.01 13.14 11.31
N ILE A 155 -3.01 12.42 11.78
CA ILE A 155 -4.13 12.96 12.56
C ILE A 155 -3.82 12.75 14.04
N VAL A 156 -3.69 13.84 14.78
CA VAL A 156 -3.44 13.80 16.23
C VAL A 156 -4.76 13.81 16.97
N VAL A 157 -4.98 12.80 17.81
CA VAL A 157 -6.21 12.68 18.61
C VAL A 157 -5.91 12.13 20.00
N ASP A 158 -6.69 12.58 20.99
CA ASP A 158 -6.70 12.04 22.33
C ASP A 158 -8.14 11.77 22.76
N GLY A 159 -8.35 10.61 23.35
CA GLY A 159 -9.64 10.15 23.85
C GLY A 159 -10.56 9.50 22.80
N PRO A 160 -11.47 8.61 23.24
CA PRO A 160 -12.31 7.78 22.38
C PRO A 160 -13.17 8.58 21.38
N ALA A 161 -13.74 9.70 21.81
CA ALA A 161 -14.63 10.50 20.95
C ALA A 161 -13.89 11.17 19.79
N ALA A 162 -12.68 11.69 20.02
CA ALA A 162 -11.85 12.28 18.99
C ALA A 162 -11.35 11.21 18.02
N LEU A 163 -10.94 10.05 18.53
CA LEU A 163 -10.51 8.91 17.73
C LEU A 163 -11.64 8.38 16.84
N ALA A 164 -12.85 8.20 17.38
CA ALA A 164 -14.02 7.78 16.59
C ALA A 164 -14.31 8.75 15.43
N ARG A 165 -14.18 10.05 15.67
CA ARG A 165 -14.35 11.07 14.65
C ARG A 165 -13.28 10.96 13.55
N ALA A 166 -12.02 10.78 13.95
CA ALA A 166 -10.91 10.61 13.02
C ALA A 166 -11.08 9.37 12.14
N VAL A 167 -11.42 8.22 12.74
CA VAL A 167 -11.69 6.96 12.00
C VAL A 167 -12.81 7.15 10.98
N ARG A 168 -13.95 7.71 11.40
CA ARG A 168 -15.08 7.98 10.49
C ARG A 168 -14.69 8.93 9.37
N GLY A 169 -13.88 9.95 9.66
CA GLY A 169 -13.39 10.87 8.66
C GLY A 169 -12.46 10.21 7.63
N GLN A 170 -11.65 9.23 8.01
CA GLN A 170 -10.84 8.46 7.06
C GLN A 170 -11.73 7.55 6.19
N VAL A 171 -12.71 6.87 6.80
CA VAL A 171 -13.68 6.04 6.05
C VAL A 171 -14.49 6.89 5.06
N GLU A 172 -14.94 8.08 5.46
CA GLU A 172 -15.65 9.03 4.58
C GLU A 172 -14.82 9.41 3.34
N ARG A 173 -13.49 9.53 3.48
CA ARG A 173 -12.55 9.81 2.39
C ARG A 173 -12.25 8.60 1.51
N GLY A 174 -12.74 7.40 1.88
CA GLY A 174 -12.55 6.18 1.11
C GLY A 174 -11.38 5.31 1.60
N ALA A 175 -10.86 5.56 2.80
CA ALA A 175 -9.87 4.67 3.39
C ALA A 175 -10.43 3.26 3.58
N GLN A 176 -9.67 2.25 3.16
CA GLN A 176 -10.01 0.83 3.25
C GLN A 176 -9.40 0.18 4.48
N TRP A 177 -8.48 0.87 5.12
CA TRP A 177 -7.78 0.51 6.35
C TRP A 177 -7.69 1.72 7.26
N ILE A 178 -7.55 1.48 8.54
CA ILE A 178 -7.22 2.54 9.51
C ILE A 178 -5.83 2.25 10.05
N LYS A 179 -4.91 3.19 9.85
CA LYS A 179 -3.58 3.15 10.46
C LYS A 179 -3.61 3.89 11.78
N ILE A 180 -3.23 3.20 12.85
CA ILE A 180 -2.93 3.81 14.16
C ILE A 180 -1.47 3.56 14.52
N MET A 181 -0.85 4.53 15.15
CA MET A 181 0.50 4.41 15.70
C MET A 181 0.39 3.90 17.14
N LEU A 182 0.23 2.58 17.29
CA LEU A 182 -0.09 1.94 18.57
C LEU A 182 1.01 2.08 19.61
N THR A 183 2.25 1.96 19.17
CA THR A 183 3.43 2.07 20.03
C THR A 183 4.38 3.12 19.48
N GLY A 184 5.39 3.49 20.26
CA GLY A 184 6.52 4.24 19.73
C GLY A 184 7.32 3.43 18.72
N GLY A 185 8.32 4.07 18.15
CA GLY A 185 9.21 3.50 17.17
C GLY A 185 10.66 3.97 17.38
N LEU A 186 11.37 4.14 16.27
CA LEU A 186 12.76 4.60 16.26
C LEU A 186 12.90 6.01 15.67
N TYR A 187 11.81 6.78 15.65
CA TYR A 187 11.76 8.06 14.93
C TYR A 187 12.24 9.25 15.78
N SER A 188 12.06 9.20 17.09
CA SER A 188 12.50 10.24 18.00
C SER A 188 13.14 9.68 19.28
N GLU A 189 13.94 10.51 19.96
CA GLU A 189 14.61 10.15 21.21
C GLU A 189 13.64 9.87 22.38
N HIS A 190 12.38 10.28 22.25
CA HIS A 190 11.37 10.18 23.30
C HIS A 190 10.41 9.01 23.14
N GLU A 191 10.65 8.19 22.12
CA GLU A 191 9.84 7.01 21.84
C GLU A 191 10.54 5.74 22.31
N THR A 192 9.74 4.77 22.74
CA THR A 192 10.19 3.40 22.96
C THR A 192 9.28 2.45 22.18
N VAL A 193 9.85 1.42 21.59
CA VAL A 193 9.10 0.48 20.71
C VAL A 193 8.03 -0.32 21.45
N ASP A 194 8.12 -0.42 22.76
CA ASP A 194 7.19 -1.10 23.67
C ASP A 194 6.22 -0.17 24.39
N GLY A 195 6.40 1.15 24.23
CA GLY A 195 5.55 2.16 24.83
C GLY A 195 4.19 2.25 24.15
N VAL A 196 3.16 1.63 24.73
CA VAL A 196 1.77 1.73 24.21
C VAL A 196 1.25 3.15 24.40
N GLN A 197 0.74 3.73 23.31
CA GLN A 197 0.35 5.14 23.24
C GLN A 197 -1.16 5.37 23.31
N PHE A 198 -1.96 4.33 23.14
CA PHE A 198 -3.41 4.38 23.23
C PHE A 198 -3.91 3.64 24.48
N THR A 199 -4.94 4.16 25.10
CA THR A 199 -5.65 3.47 26.18
C THR A 199 -6.54 2.35 25.65
N ASP A 200 -6.90 1.39 26.48
CA ASP A 200 -7.84 0.32 26.11
C ASP A 200 -9.19 0.86 25.62
N ALA A 201 -9.67 1.97 26.18
CA ALA A 201 -10.92 2.59 25.77
C ALA A 201 -10.85 3.17 24.36
N GLU A 202 -9.71 3.75 23.99
CA GLU A 202 -9.45 4.24 22.64
C GLU A 202 -9.33 3.07 21.65
N LEU A 203 -8.58 2.02 21.98
CA LEU A 203 -8.43 0.85 21.11
C LEU A 203 -9.76 0.16 20.82
N ARG A 204 -10.65 0.03 21.80
CA ARG A 204 -12.01 -0.52 21.58
C ARG A 204 -12.85 0.34 20.64
N THR A 205 -12.51 1.59 20.48
CA THR A 205 -13.24 2.53 19.60
C THR A 205 -12.86 2.35 18.12
N VAL A 206 -11.65 1.87 17.85
CA VAL A 206 -11.16 1.64 16.46
C VAL A 206 -11.70 0.33 15.89
N MET A 207 -11.93 -0.66 16.75
CA MET A 207 -12.48 -1.99 16.37
C MET A 207 -13.97 -1.96 16.16
#